data_d937ad1d677271c597cef9e5a91cdb7c
#
_entry.id   d937ad1d677271c597cef9e5a91cdb7c
#
_cell.length_a   1.000
_cell.length_b   1.000
_cell.length_c   1.000
_cell.angle_alpha   90.00
_cell.angle_beta   90.00
_cell.angle_gamma   90.00
#
_symmetry.space_group_name_H-M   'P 1'
#
loop_
_entity.id
_entity.type
_entity.pdbx_description
1 polymer ?
#
loop_
_entity_poly.entity_id
_entity_poly.type
_entity_poly.pdbx_seq_one_letter_code
_entity_poly.pdbx_strand_id
1 'polypeptide(L)'
;MNASLLVWLVPTLAAMFAWGIAQGLVKKYIGEVPPARFCLYYAVASAAVNILFWASQDAPPILAPEGRMFLMVGLLAYVLEGIAWIFYYQSIVYGPISIVGTLSAAYPALTVIFANRFLGETLSPPQIVGVVCVIAGCLSLAYSSPDPLGKKTSRRWMPLAGAALLLWGVTGVLVKYAYAYYGDNQVNVASEANMALLIAAGGLLTLGVYGFIFGRKGAASGREWSRSFLPMATMALGGLLAAIAYKTGPASIVSPLSGAYPVVTLGFAWAVLKARPTALQWAG
;
A
#
# COMPACT_ATOMS: atom_id res chain seq x y z
N MET A 1 -14.05 -25.28 -1.90
CA MET A 1 -13.21 -24.18 -1.40
C MET A 1 -13.87 -23.64 -0.14
N ASN A 2 -13.17 -23.64 1.01
CA ASN A 2 -13.78 -23.25 2.29
C ASN A 2 -14.22 -21.78 2.25
N ALA A 3 -15.45 -21.48 2.69
CA ALA A 3 -15.98 -20.12 2.73
C ALA A 3 -15.06 -19.16 3.50
N SER A 4 -14.41 -19.63 4.55
CA SER A 4 -13.43 -18.86 5.34
C SER A 4 -12.21 -18.40 4.55
N LEU A 5 -11.76 -19.18 3.55
CA LEU A 5 -10.65 -18.79 2.68
C LEU A 5 -11.03 -17.62 1.77
N LEU A 6 -12.25 -17.62 1.23
CA LEU A 6 -12.70 -16.59 0.29
C LEU A 6 -12.83 -15.22 0.96
N VAL A 7 -13.15 -15.16 2.24
CA VAL A 7 -13.37 -13.90 2.98
C VAL A 7 -12.14 -12.98 2.96
N TRP A 8 -10.94 -13.53 3.00
CA TRP A 8 -9.72 -12.73 2.94
C TRP A 8 -9.01 -12.82 1.57
N LEU A 9 -9.11 -13.95 0.88
CA LEU A 9 -8.42 -14.14 -0.41
C LEU A 9 -8.99 -13.22 -1.49
N VAL A 10 -10.32 -13.09 -1.57
CA VAL A 10 -10.97 -12.22 -2.56
C VAL A 10 -10.55 -10.76 -2.38
N PRO A 11 -10.65 -10.13 -1.20
CA PRO A 11 -10.18 -8.77 -1.03
C PRO A 11 -8.66 -8.63 -1.20
N THR A 12 -7.84 -9.65 -0.89
CA THR A 12 -6.40 -9.65 -1.17
C THR A 12 -6.11 -9.55 -2.68
N LEU A 13 -6.74 -10.40 -3.48
CA LEU A 13 -6.58 -10.37 -4.94
C LEU A 13 -7.14 -9.07 -5.53
N ALA A 14 -8.30 -8.61 -5.03
CA ALA A 14 -8.86 -7.33 -5.46
C ALA A 14 -7.93 -6.15 -5.14
N ALA A 15 -7.25 -6.16 -3.99
CA ALA A 15 -6.23 -5.17 -3.64
C ALA A 15 -5.04 -5.22 -4.61
N MET A 16 -4.54 -6.42 -4.93
CA MET A 16 -3.48 -6.62 -5.91
C MET A 16 -3.85 -6.02 -7.28
N PHE A 17 -5.06 -6.30 -7.76
CA PHE A 17 -5.56 -5.76 -9.04
C PHE A 17 -5.74 -4.24 -8.97
N ALA A 18 -6.33 -3.71 -7.90
CA ALA A 18 -6.53 -2.27 -7.72
C ALA A 18 -5.19 -1.52 -7.73
N TRP A 19 -4.20 -1.97 -6.95
CA TRP A 19 -2.88 -1.36 -6.94
C TRP A 19 -2.16 -1.47 -8.28
N GLY A 20 -2.23 -2.63 -8.95
CA GLY A 20 -1.60 -2.82 -10.25
C GLY A 20 -2.19 -1.92 -11.34
N ILE A 21 -3.53 -1.81 -11.40
CA ILE A 21 -4.24 -0.91 -12.30
C ILE A 21 -3.91 0.56 -11.95
N ALA A 22 -3.93 0.92 -10.67
CA ALA A 22 -3.62 2.27 -10.21
C ALA A 22 -2.23 2.73 -10.67
N GLN A 23 -1.21 1.88 -10.54
CA GLN A 23 0.15 2.16 -11.02
C GLN A 23 0.18 2.37 -12.55
N GLY A 24 -0.56 1.57 -13.31
CA GLY A 24 -0.71 1.75 -14.75
C GLY A 24 -1.40 3.06 -15.12
N LEU A 25 -2.46 3.44 -14.40
CA LEU A 25 -3.17 4.71 -14.55
C LEU A 25 -2.31 5.92 -14.16
N VAL A 26 -1.54 5.81 -13.08
CA VAL A 26 -0.55 6.82 -12.68
C VAL A 26 0.38 7.13 -13.84
N LYS A 27 0.97 6.10 -14.44
CA LYS A 27 1.86 6.26 -15.60
C LYS A 27 1.17 6.92 -16.80
N LYS A 28 -0.13 6.62 -17.00
CA LYS A 28 -0.91 7.14 -18.14
C LYS A 28 -1.32 8.61 -17.96
N TYR A 29 -1.72 9.01 -16.74
CA TYR A 29 -2.44 10.28 -16.55
C TYR A 29 -1.67 11.35 -15.77
N ILE A 30 -0.79 10.97 -14.85
CA ILE A 30 -0.19 11.94 -13.92
C ILE A 30 1.12 12.52 -14.46
N GLY A 31 1.87 11.76 -15.28
CA GLY A 31 3.07 12.28 -15.95
C GLY A 31 4.10 12.87 -14.98
N GLU A 32 4.33 14.19 -15.02
CA GLU A 32 5.39 14.89 -14.29
C GLU A 32 4.92 15.57 -12.98
N VAL A 33 3.88 15.05 -12.31
CA VAL A 33 3.41 15.62 -11.05
C VAL A 33 4.49 15.52 -9.97
N PRO A 34 4.85 16.64 -9.29
CA PRO A 34 5.84 16.60 -8.22
C PRO A 34 5.43 15.65 -7.07
N PRO A 35 6.38 14.91 -6.47
CA PRO A 35 6.07 13.91 -5.44
C PRO A 35 5.23 14.43 -4.26
N ALA A 36 5.51 15.65 -3.78
CA ALA A 36 4.75 16.23 -2.67
C ALA A 36 3.29 16.50 -3.06
N ARG A 37 3.02 16.94 -4.28
CA ARG A 37 1.66 17.16 -4.78
C ARG A 37 0.92 15.84 -5.02
N PHE A 38 1.66 14.82 -5.42
CA PHE A 38 1.15 13.48 -5.53
C PHE A 38 0.67 12.94 -4.17
N CYS A 39 1.42 13.19 -3.08
CA CYS A 39 1.00 12.87 -1.72
C CYS A 39 -0.33 13.53 -1.35
N LEU A 40 -0.51 14.82 -1.73
CA LEU A 40 -1.76 15.54 -1.48
C LEU A 40 -2.95 14.90 -2.19
N TYR A 41 -2.79 14.58 -3.49
CA TYR A 41 -3.85 13.95 -4.27
C TYR A 41 -4.22 12.58 -3.72
N TYR A 42 -3.23 11.80 -3.32
CA TYR A 42 -3.47 10.51 -2.71
C TYR A 42 -4.19 10.63 -1.36
N ALA A 43 -3.77 11.55 -0.50
CA ALA A 43 -4.43 11.78 0.78
C ALA A 43 -5.91 12.15 0.62
N VAL A 44 -6.23 13.07 -0.32
CA VAL A 44 -7.61 13.50 -0.57
C VAL A 44 -8.45 12.37 -1.17
N ALA A 45 -7.93 11.66 -2.17
CA ALA A 45 -8.65 10.54 -2.77
C ALA A 45 -8.84 9.38 -1.78
N SER A 46 -7.82 9.09 -0.96
CA SER A 46 -7.90 8.09 0.10
C SER A 46 -8.93 8.47 1.15
N ALA A 47 -8.94 9.72 1.60
CA ALA A 47 -9.95 10.20 2.53
C ALA A 47 -11.36 10.05 1.94
N ALA A 48 -11.57 10.45 0.68
CA ALA A 48 -12.86 10.32 0.01
C ALA A 48 -13.33 8.86 -0.06
N VAL A 49 -12.49 7.94 -0.56
CA VAL A 49 -12.84 6.51 -0.68
C VAL A 49 -13.17 5.91 0.68
N ASN A 50 -12.32 6.14 1.68
CA ASN A 50 -12.46 5.50 2.98
C ASN A 50 -13.60 6.10 3.81
N ILE A 51 -13.85 7.42 3.74
CA ILE A 51 -15.00 8.06 4.40
C ILE A 51 -16.30 7.62 3.75
N LEU A 52 -16.35 7.53 2.41
CA LEU A 52 -17.55 7.03 1.71
C LEU A 52 -17.85 5.57 2.09
N PHE A 53 -16.82 4.73 2.17
CA PHE A 53 -16.99 3.36 2.64
C PHE A 53 -17.52 3.34 4.08
N TRP A 54 -16.92 4.08 5.00
CA TRP A 54 -17.38 4.17 6.39
C TRP A 54 -18.83 4.65 6.47
N ALA A 55 -19.18 5.70 5.74
CA ALA A 55 -20.52 6.26 5.73
C ALA A 55 -21.59 5.33 5.13
N SER A 56 -21.17 4.34 4.33
CA SER A 56 -22.07 3.31 3.77
C SER A 56 -22.31 2.13 4.72
N GLN A 57 -21.65 2.11 5.89
CA GLN A 57 -21.72 1.00 6.86
C GLN A 57 -22.32 1.49 8.18
N ASP A 58 -23.07 0.62 8.84
CA ASP A 58 -23.53 0.85 10.23
C ASP A 58 -22.37 0.58 11.20
N ALA A 59 -21.40 1.50 11.23
CA ALA A 59 -20.21 1.34 12.06
C ALA A 59 -20.50 1.77 13.52
N PRO A 60 -20.04 1.01 14.50
CA PRO A 60 -20.11 1.42 15.90
C PRO A 60 -19.22 2.63 16.17
N PRO A 61 -19.50 3.40 17.26
CA PRO A 61 -18.71 4.59 17.58
C PRO A 61 -17.23 4.25 17.78
N ILE A 62 -16.35 4.81 16.95
CA ILE A 62 -14.89 4.54 17.00
C ILE A 62 -14.25 5.03 18.30
N LEU A 63 -14.84 6.02 18.97
CA LEU A 63 -14.35 6.58 20.23
C LEU A 63 -14.87 5.84 21.47
N ALA A 64 -15.54 4.70 21.31
CA ALA A 64 -15.95 3.88 22.44
C ALA A 64 -14.71 3.48 23.29
N PRO A 65 -14.81 3.55 24.63
CA PRO A 65 -13.67 3.26 25.53
C PRO A 65 -13.01 1.90 25.27
N GLU A 66 -13.81 0.92 24.90
CA GLU A 66 -13.40 -0.45 24.58
C GLU A 66 -12.52 -0.51 23.32
N GLY A 67 -12.69 0.43 22.41
CA GLY A 67 -11.96 0.53 21.14
C GLY A 67 -10.63 1.29 21.19
N ARG A 68 -10.20 1.79 22.35
CA ARG A 68 -9.01 2.66 22.44
C ARG A 68 -7.75 2.07 21.83
N MET A 69 -7.47 0.81 22.10
CA MET A 69 -6.27 0.15 21.55
C MET A 69 -6.39 -0.07 20.03
N PHE A 70 -7.56 -0.46 19.54
CA PHE A 70 -7.81 -0.55 18.10
C PHE A 70 -7.57 0.80 17.42
N LEU A 71 -8.11 1.87 18.01
CA LEU A 71 -7.91 3.25 17.53
C LEU A 71 -6.43 3.62 17.53
N MET A 72 -5.72 3.40 18.64
CA MET A 72 -4.31 3.79 18.76
C MET A 72 -3.40 3.00 17.82
N VAL A 73 -3.54 1.68 17.78
CA VAL A 73 -2.70 0.81 16.95
C VAL A 73 -3.02 0.99 15.47
N GLY A 74 -4.31 1.07 15.11
CA GLY A 74 -4.73 1.29 13.74
C GLY A 74 -4.32 2.67 13.22
N LEU A 75 -4.48 3.73 14.03
CA LEU A 75 -4.00 5.07 13.66
C LEU A 75 -2.48 5.09 13.51
N LEU A 76 -1.74 4.48 14.44
CA LEU A 76 -0.28 4.36 14.36
C LEU A 76 0.12 3.65 13.06
N ALA A 77 -0.54 2.54 12.70
CA ALA A 77 -0.25 1.81 11.47
C ALA A 77 -0.35 2.73 10.24
N TYR A 78 -1.42 3.52 10.12
CA TYR A 78 -1.61 4.38 8.95
C TYR A 78 -0.84 5.70 8.99
N VAL A 79 -0.44 6.17 10.16
CA VAL A 79 0.56 7.23 10.27
C VAL A 79 1.92 6.73 9.78
N LEU A 80 2.36 5.53 10.17
CA LEU A 80 3.59 4.91 9.69
C LEU A 80 3.53 4.63 8.18
N GLU A 81 2.38 4.16 7.68
CA GLU A 81 2.12 3.98 6.25
C GLU A 81 2.33 5.29 5.47
N GLY A 82 1.74 6.37 5.92
CA GLY A 82 1.89 7.67 5.27
C GLY A 82 3.32 8.22 5.32
N ILE A 83 4.03 8.03 6.43
CA ILE A 83 5.45 8.38 6.55
C ILE A 83 6.30 7.53 5.59
N ALA A 84 5.99 6.24 5.46
CA ALA A 84 6.66 5.35 4.51
C ALA A 84 6.51 5.85 3.07
N TRP A 85 5.32 6.27 2.66
CA TRP A 85 5.08 6.87 1.35
C TRP A 85 5.90 8.15 1.13
N ILE A 86 6.00 9.04 2.13
CA ILE A 86 6.83 10.25 2.05
C ILE A 86 8.31 9.87 1.83
N PHE A 87 8.83 8.94 2.62
CA PHE A 87 10.21 8.47 2.47
C PHE A 87 10.47 7.79 1.12
N TYR A 88 9.54 6.98 0.65
CA TYR A 88 9.61 6.35 -0.65
C TYR A 88 9.70 7.39 -1.79
N TYR A 89 8.79 8.37 -1.80
CA TYR A 89 8.82 9.41 -2.83
C TYR A 89 10.07 10.28 -2.75
N GLN A 90 10.53 10.61 -1.54
CA GLN A 90 11.79 11.32 -1.38
C GLN A 90 12.99 10.48 -1.85
N SER A 91 12.97 9.18 -1.62
CA SER A 91 14.04 8.30 -2.10
C SER A 91 14.11 8.25 -3.64
N ILE A 92 12.97 8.28 -4.34
CA ILE A 92 12.91 8.39 -5.81
C ILE A 92 13.49 9.72 -6.32
N VAL A 93 13.31 10.80 -5.57
CA VAL A 93 13.90 12.11 -5.94
C VAL A 93 15.43 12.07 -5.92
N TYR A 94 16.02 11.36 -4.96
CA TYR A 94 17.48 11.34 -4.75
C TYR A 94 18.18 10.12 -5.35
N GLY A 95 17.46 9.04 -5.67
CA GLY A 95 18.02 7.76 -6.10
C GLY A 95 17.50 7.26 -7.43
N PRO A 96 18.12 6.20 -7.95
CA PRO A 96 17.64 5.52 -9.16
C PRO A 96 16.32 4.79 -8.86
N ILE A 97 15.30 5.10 -9.65
CA ILE A 97 13.93 4.59 -9.44
C ILE A 97 13.87 3.06 -9.48
N SER A 98 14.67 2.44 -10.35
CA SER A 98 14.76 0.98 -10.45
C SER A 98 15.21 0.34 -9.14
N ILE A 99 16.28 0.86 -8.51
CA ILE A 99 16.81 0.31 -7.26
C ILE A 99 15.90 0.63 -6.08
N VAL A 100 15.37 1.85 -6.01
CA VAL A 100 14.41 2.24 -4.96
C VAL A 100 13.15 1.38 -5.04
N GLY A 101 12.60 1.18 -6.24
CA GLY A 101 11.43 0.33 -6.45
C GLY A 101 11.70 -1.14 -6.06
N THR A 102 12.86 -1.68 -6.44
CA THR A 102 13.27 -3.05 -6.07
C THR A 102 13.38 -3.22 -4.57
N LEU A 103 14.07 -2.28 -3.89
CA LEU A 103 14.22 -2.34 -2.44
C LEU A 103 12.86 -2.25 -1.74
N SER A 104 12.00 -1.34 -2.19
CA SER A 104 10.67 -1.17 -1.61
C SER A 104 9.77 -2.39 -1.83
N ALA A 105 9.85 -3.05 -2.98
CA ALA A 105 9.10 -4.27 -3.27
C ALA A 105 9.44 -5.46 -2.35
N ALA A 106 10.51 -5.36 -1.54
CA ALA A 106 10.89 -6.37 -0.56
C ALA A 106 10.12 -6.27 0.78
N TYR A 107 9.29 -5.22 1.00
CA TYR A 107 8.56 -5.05 2.28
C TYR A 107 7.71 -6.27 2.69
N PRO A 108 7.12 -7.08 1.78
CA PRO A 108 6.37 -8.24 2.20
C PRO A 108 7.22 -9.30 2.92
N ALA A 109 8.51 -9.40 2.59
CA ALA A 109 9.43 -10.29 3.30
C ALA A 109 9.56 -9.90 4.78
N LEU A 110 9.65 -8.59 5.07
CA LEU A 110 9.66 -8.08 6.44
C LEU A 110 8.32 -8.33 7.14
N THR A 111 7.19 -8.12 6.44
CA THR A 111 5.87 -8.43 6.99
C THR A 111 5.78 -9.91 7.40
N VAL A 112 6.28 -10.84 6.59
CA VAL A 112 6.30 -12.28 6.92
C VAL A 112 7.14 -12.54 8.17
N ILE A 113 8.34 -11.98 8.25
CA ILE A 113 9.23 -12.14 9.42
C ILE A 113 8.57 -11.57 10.68
N PHE A 114 7.98 -10.37 10.60
CA PHE A 114 7.35 -9.73 11.73
C PHE A 114 6.03 -10.40 12.12
N ALA A 115 5.22 -10.88 11.16
CA ALA A 115 4.01 -11.63 11.45
C ALA A 115 4.33 -12.96 12.17
N ASN A 116 5.36 -13.66 11.73
CA ASN A 116 5.83 -14.86 12.45
C ASN A 116 6.29 -14.51 13.87
N ARG A 117 7.08 -13.44 14.03
CA ARG A 117 7.70 -13.10 15.32
C ARG A 117 6.72 -12.50 16.33
N PHE A 118 5.79 -11.66 15.88
CA PHE A 118 4.92 -10.87 16.76
C PHE A 118 3.46 -11.34 16.79
N LEU A 119 3.00 -12.02 15.74
CA LEU A 119 1.63 -12.55 15.67
C LEU A 119 1.58 -14.08 15.84
N GLY A 120 2.74 -14.74 15.90
CA GLY A 120 2.81 -16.21 15.98
C GLY A 120 2.33 -16.91 14.71
N GLU A 121 2.25 -16.21 13.59
CA GLU A 121 1.84 -16.82 12.31
C GLU A 121 2.91 -17.79 11.81
N THR A 122 2.52 -19.05 11.58
CA THR A 122 3.40 -20.09 11.03
C THR A 122 2.96 -20.44 9.62
N LEU A 123 3.94 -20.53 8.71
CA LEU A 123 3.70 -20.96 7.33
C LEU A 123 4.07 -22.42 7.16
N SER A 124 3.23 -23.16 6.43
CA SER A 124 3.58 -24.49 5.95
C SER A 124 4.67 -24.43 4.88
N PRO A 125 5.46 -25.49 4.68
CA PRO A 125 6.52 -25.50 3.67
C PRO A 125 6.08 -25.06 2.27
N PRO A 126 4.92 -25.50 1.72
CA PRO A 126 4.43 -25.01 0.43
C PRO A 126 4.12 -23.51 0.42
N GLN A 127 3.60 -22.97 1.54
CA GLN A 127 3.33 -21.53 1.68
C GLN A 127 4.64 -20.72 1.69
N ILE A 128 5.68 -21.21 2.38
CA ILE A 128 7.00 -20.57 2.38
C ILE A 128 7.53 -20.48 0.94
N VAL A 129 7.50 -21.60 0.19
CA VAL A 129 7.92 -21.60 -1.21
C VAL A 129 7.12 -20.60 -2.04
N GLY A 130 5.79 -20.56 -1.90
CA GLY A 130 4.94 -19.61 -2.61
C GLY A 130 5.27 -18.15 -2.29
N VAL A 131 5.46 -17.82 -1.01
CA VAL A 131 5.87 -16.46 -0.56
C VAL A 131 7.22 -16.06 -1.13
N VAL A 132 8.22 -16.97 -1.09
CA VAL A 132 9.55 -16.73 -1.65
C VAL A 132 9.47 -16.49 -3.17
N CYS A 133 8.69 -17.30 -3.89
CA CYS A 133 8.49 -17.12 -5.33
C CYS A 133 7.86 -15.77 -5.66
N VAL A 134 6.81 -15.34 -4.92
CA VAL A 134 6.16 -14.04 -5.12
C VAL A 134 7.14 -12.89 -4.87
N ILE A 135 7.89 -12.93 -3.76
CA ILE A 135 8.85 -11.89 -3.43
C ILE A 135 9.96 -11.82 -4.48
N ALA A 136 10.52 -12.97 -4.87
CA ALA A 136 11.56 -13.05 -5.90
C ALA A 136 11.07 -12.51 -7.25
N GLY A 137 9.84 -12.86 -7.66
CA GLY A 137 9.20 -12.33 -8.87
C GLY A 137 9.03 -10.82 -8.83
N CYS A 138 8.52 -10.26 -7.72
CA CYS A 138 8.38 -8.81 -7.53
C CYS A 138 9.73 -8.08 -7.61
N LEU A 139 10.77 -8.63 -6.98
CA LEU A 139 12.12 -8.08 -7.02
C LEU A 139 12.69 -8.12 -8.46
N SER A 140 12.50 -9.22 -9.17
CA SER A 140 12.91 -9.35 -10.57
C SER A 140 12.24 -8.32 -11.48
N LEU A 141 10.92 -8.13 -11.35
CA LEU A 141 10.18 -7.12 -12.10
C LEU A 141 10.66 -5.69 -11.80
N ALA A 142 10.88 -5.37 -10.53
CA ALA A 142 11.35 -4.06 -10.13
C ALA A 142 12.79 -3.78 -10.63
N TYR A 143 13.68 -4.76 -10.58
CA TYR A 143 15.05 -4.66 -11.08
C TYR A 143 15.12 -4.44 -12.60
N SER A 144 14.19 -5.05 -13.35
CA SER A 144 14.16 -4.94 -14.82
C SER A 144 13.59 -3.62 -15.33
N SER A 145 13.09 -2.76 -14.47
CA SER A 145 12.53 -1.47 -14.89
C SER A 145 13.63 -0.52 -15.34
N PRO A 146 13.57 0.03 -16.58
CA PRO A 146 14.58 1.00 -17.06
C PRO A 146 14.58 2.24 -16.17
N ASP A 147 15.77 2.74 -15.86
CA ASP A 147 15.94 4.04 -15.20
C ASP A 147 16.02 5.16 -16.27
N PRO A 148 14.92 5.89 -16.53
CA PRO A 148 14.85 6.81 -17.68
C PRO A 148 15.64 8.10 -17.50
N LEU A 149 16.28 8.35 -16.36
CA LEU A 149 16.65 9.72 -16.02
C LEU A 149 18.14 10.03 -15.82
N GLY A 150 19.06 9.10 -15.86
CA GLY A 150 20.51 9.43 -15.77
C GLY A 150 20.87 10.50 -14.72
N LYS A 151 20.03 10.71 -13.69
CA LYS A 151 20.17 11.80 -12.71
C LYS A 151 21.36 11.53 -11.80
N LYS A 152 22.08 12.59 -11.44
CA LYS A 152 23.08 12.54 -10.35
C LYS A 152 22.40 12.01 -9.09
N THR A 153 22.75 10.79 -8.68
CA THR A 153 22.21 10.15 -7.50
C THR A 153 22.94 10.61 -6.24
N SER A 154 22.22 10.87 -5.17
CA SER A 154 22.77 11.18 -3.85
C SER A 154 22.55 9.99 -2.93
N ARG A 155 23.54 9.56 -2.15
CA ARG A 155 23.41 8.44 -1.19
C ARG A 155 22.27 8.61 -0.17
N ARG A 156 21.65 9.78 -0.09
CA ARG A 156 20.50 10.07 0.78
C ARG A 156 19.28 9.18 0.49
N TRP A 157 19.16 8.62 -0.72
CA TRP A 157 18.06 7.72 -1.04
C TRP A 157 18.08 6.42 -0.23
N MET A 158 19.27 5.90 0.11
CA MET A 158 19.40 4.60 0.80
C MET A 158 18.68 4.54 2.16
N PRO A 159 18.97 5.46 3.12
CA PRO A 159 18.25 5.45 4.39
C PRO A 159 16.75 5.72 4.24
N LEU A 160 16.34 6.54 3.27
CA LEU A 160 14.92 6.83 3.02
C LEU A 160 14.18 5.59 2.49
N ALA A 161 14.76 4.90 1.50
CA ALA A 161 14.18 3.67 0.96
C ALA A 161 14.16 2.54 2.01
N GLY A 162 15.23 2.41 2.79
CA GLY A 162 15.29 1.45 3.90
C GLY A 162 14.25 1.74 4.99
N ALA A 163 14.05 3.00 5.34
CA ALA A 163 13.00 3.41 6.29
C ALA A 163 11.60 3.11 5.74
N ALA A 164 11.32 3.41 4.46
CA ALA A 164 10.05 3.09 3.82
C ALA A 164 9.77 1.58 3.84
N LEU A 165 10.77 0.78 3.48
CA LEU A 165 10.72 -0.69 3.52
C LEU A 165 10.34 -1.21 4.91
N LEU A 166 11.02 -0.73 5.96
CA LEU A 166 10.77 -1.13 7.34
C LEU A 166 9.36 -0.73 7.79
N LEU A 167 8.95 0.50 7.52
CA LEU A 167 7.64 1.00 7.92
C LEU A 167 6.50 0.23 7.25
N TRP A 168 6.59 -0.03 5.94
CA TRP A 168 5.59 -0.86 5.25
C TRP A 168 5.56 -2.29 5.78
N GLY A 169 6.73 -2.88 6.07
CA GLY A 169 6.81 -4.22 6.68
C GLY A 169 6.10 -4.30 8.03
N VAL A 170 6.17 -3.24 8.82
CA VAL A 170 5.51 -3.14 10.14
C VAL A 170 4.02 -2.83 10.02
N THR A 171 3.61 -2.00 9.06
CA THR A 171 2.22 -1.55 8.93
C THR A 171 1.23 -2.71 8.81
N GLY A 172 1.50 -3.68 7.92
CA GLY A 172 0.62 -4.84 7.75
C GLY A 172 0.44 -5.66 9.04
N VAL A 173 1.51 -5.80 9.81
CA VAL A 173 1.49 -6.49 11.11
C VAL A 173 0.67 -5.70 12.14
N LEU A 174 0.83 -4.38 12.20
CA LEU A 174 0.05 -3.53 13.11
C LEU A 174 -1.44 -3.53 12.76
N VAL A 175 -1.80 -3.47 11.48
CA VAL A 175 -3.20 -3.58 11.04
C VAL A 175 -3.79 -4.92 11.47
N LYS A 176 -3.08 -6.03 11.23
CA LYS A 176 -3.50 -7.35 11.67
C LYS A 176 -3.62 -7.44 13.20
N TYR A 177 -2.63 -6.91 13.93
CA TYR A 177 -2.64 -6.87 15.38
C TYR A 177 -3.82 -6.07 15.94
N ALA A 178 -4.14 -4.91 15.35
CA ALA A 178 -5.28 -4.11 15.74
C ALA A 178 -6.59 -4.90 15.67
N TYR A 179 -6.79 -5.67 14.60
CA TYR A 179 -7.96 -6.54 14.48
C TYR A 179 -7.92 -7.74 15.44
N ALA A 180 -6.78 -8.42 15.58
CA ALA A 180 -6.65 -9.65 16.35
C ALA A 180 -6.81 -9.42 17.85
N TYR A 181 -6.33 -8.29 18.36
CA TYR A 181 -6.39 -7.97 19.80
C TYR A 181 -7.83 -7.87 20.33
N TYR A 182 -8.81 -7.59 19.47
CA TYR A 182 -10.21 -7.40 19.86
C TYR A 182 -11.17 -8.45 19.31
N GLY A 183 -10.68 -9.41 18.51
CA GLY A 183 -11.53 -10.41 17.86
C GLY A 183 -12.33 -11.31 18.82
N ASP A 184 -11.79 -11.57 20.01
CA ASP A 184 -12.43 -12.45 21.01
C ASP A 184 -13.36 -11.72 22.00
N ASN A 185 -13.27 -10.40 22.11
CA ASN A 185 -13.96 -9.61 23.13
C ASN A 185 -15.27 -8.96 22.68
N GLN A 186 -15.93 -9.45 21.64
CA GLN A 186 -17.28 -9.03 21.18
C GLN A 186 -17.46 -7.52 20.89
N VAL A 187 -16.39 -6.73 20.85
CA VAL A 187 -16.51 -5.29 20.59
C VAL A 187 -16.45 -5.05 19.09
N ASN A 188 -17.59 -4.75 18.50
CA ASN A 188 -17.72 -4.41 17.07
C ASN A 188 -16.92 -3.19 16.61
N VAL A 189 -16.18 -2.52 17.51
CA VAL A 189 -15.38 -1.33 17.18
C VAL A 189 -14.24 -1.67 16.21
N ALA A 190 -13.67 -2.89 16.28
CA ALA A 190 -12.66 -3.38 15.34
C ALA A 190 -13.29 -3.80 13.99
N SER A 191 -14.04 -2.90 13.38
CA SER A 191 -14.70 -3.09 12.10
C SER A 191 -13.85 -2.59 10.93
N GLU A 192 -14.13 -3.09 9.73
CA GLU A 192 -13.52 -2.61 8.49
C GLU A 192 -13.86 -1.14 8.24
N ALA A 193 -15.08 -0.73 8.59
CA ALA A 193 -15.51 0.65 8.47
C ALA A 193 -14.70 1.58 9.37
N ASN A 194 -14.51 1.22 10.64
CA ASN A 194 -13.67 2.01 11.53
C ASN A 194 -12.20 2.01 11.11
N MET A 195 -11.68 0.90 10.57
CA MET A 195 -10.34 0.88 10.00
C MET A 195 -10.22 1.83 8.80
N ALA A 196 -11.25 1.94 7.97
CA ALA A 196 -11.27 2.90 6.87
C ALA A 196 -11.15 4.36 7.38
N LEU A 197 -11.81 4.72 8.48
CA LEU A 197 -11.58 6.04 9.10
C LEU A 197 -10.13 6.25 9.54
N LEU A 198 -9.48 5.21 10.05
CA LEU A 198 -8.07 5.29 10.48
C LEU A 198 -7.13 5.43 9.27
N ILE A 199 -7.44 4.77 8.15
CA ILE A 199 -6.73 4.99 6.87
C ILE A 199 -6.86 6.46 6.43
N ALA A 200 -8.07 6.99 6.43
CA ALA A 200 -8.33 8.38 6.06
C ALA A 200 -7.58 9.35 7.00
N ALA A 201 -7.69 9.15 8.31
CA ALA A 201 -7.05 10.00 9.31
C ALA A 201 -5.52 9.96 9.21
N GLY A 202 -4.91 8.78 9.18
CA GLY A 202 -3.47 8.61 9.05
C GLY A 202 -2.91 9.21 7.77
N GLY A 203 -3.60 8.98 6.64
CA GLY A 203 -3.24 9.57 5.36
C GLY A 203 -3.33 11.10 5.34
N LEU A 204 -4.39 11.69 5.93
CA LEU A 204 -4.52 13.14 6.02
C LEU A 204 -3.49 13.77 6.94
N LEU A 205 -3.22 13.16 8.11
CA LEU A 205 -2.24 13.65 9.09
C LEU A 205 -0.80 13.61 8.58
N THR A 206 -0.49 12.74 7.63
CA THR A 206 0.86 12.56 7.09
C THR A 206 0.97 13.10 5.67
N LEU A 207 0.46 12.34 4.70
CA LEU A 207 0.52 12.69 3.26
C LEU A 207 -0.21 13.99 2.95
N GLY A 208 -1.37 14.22 3.60
CA GLY A 208 -2.15 15.44 3.44
C GLY A 208 -1.38 16.66 3.94
N VAL A 209 -0.87 16.60 5.16
CA VAL A 209 -0.06 17.70 5.76
C VAL A 209 1.21 17.94 4.95
N TYR A 210 1.97 16.86 4.64
CA TYR A 210 3.17 16.97 3.84
C TYR A 210 2.90 17.56 2.46
N GLY A 211 1.90 17.04 1.76
CA GLY A 211 1.52 17.51 0.43
C GLY A 211 0.98 18.94 0.43
N PHE A 212 0.24 19.33 1.47
CA PHE A 212 -0.22 20.70 1.64
C PHE A 212 0.94 21.70 1.86
N ILE A 213 1.92 21.35 2.66
CA ILE A 213 3.06 22.23 2.95
C ILE A 213 4.02 22.32 1.74
N PHE A 214 4.39 21.19 1.17
CA PHE A 214 5.46 21.10 0.17
C PHE A 214 4.95 20.98 -1.28
N GLY A 215 3.69 20.61 -1.49
CA GLY A 215 3.08 20.47 -2.82
C GLY A 215 2.53 21.74 -3.44
N ARG A 216 2.49 22.84 -2.68
CA ARG A 216 1.92 24.14 -3.15
C ARG A 216 2.75 24.84 -4.22
N LYS A 217 4.00 24.49 -4.39
CA LYS A 217 4.88 25.12 -5.38
C LYS A 217 4.46 24.73 -6.81
N GLY A 218 3.91 25.69 -7.54
CA GLY A 218 3.34 25.54 -8.86
C GLY A 218 1.81 25.40 -8.85
N ALA A 219 1.15 25.96 -9.85
CA ALA A 219 -0.31 25.95 -9.96
C ALA A 219 -0.82 24.53 -10.23
N ALA A 220 -1.48 23.92 -9.25
CA ALA A 220 -2.30 22.74 -9.47
C ALA A 220 -3.49 23.17 -10.33
N SER A 221 -3.56 22.71 -11.57
CA SER A 221 -4.72 22.98 -12.42
C SER A 221 -5.87 22.03 -12.07
N GLY A 222 -7.11 22.47 -12.27
CA GLY A 222 -8.28 21.58 -12.13
C GLY A 222 -8.16 20.33 -13.02
N ARG A 223 -7.45 20.42 -14.15
CA ARG A 223 -7.15 19.31 -15.06
C ARG A 223 -6.16 18.31 -14.42
N GLU A 224 -5.18 18.77 -13.65
CA GLU A 224 -4.25 17.89 -12.92
C GLU A 224 -5.00 17.13 -11.84
N TRP A 225 -5.88 17.81 -11.07
CA TRP A 225 -6.73 17.19 -10.08
C TRP A 225 -7.65 16.10 -10.67
N SER A 226 -8.38 16.41 -11.74
CA SER A 226 -9.30 15.46 -12.36
C SER A 226 -8.60 14.23 -12.91
N ARG A 227 -7.39 14.38 -13.47
CA ARG A 227 -6.59 13.26 -13.98
C ARG A 227 -5.96 12.43 -12.88
N SER A 228 -5.63 13.04 -11.74
CA SER A 228 -5.01 12.36 -10.61
C SER A 228 -6.03 11.60 -9.76
N PHE A 229 -7.28 12.05 -9.68
CA PHE A 229 -8.26 11.51 -8.77
C PHE A 229 -8.53 10.01 -9.01
N LEU A 230 -8.77 9.60 -10.25
CA LEU A 230 -9.08 8.19 -10.56
C LEU A 230 -7.94 7.23 -10.20
N PRO A 231 -6.67 7.48 -10.62
CA PRO A 231 -5.55 6.64 -10.20
C PRO A 231 -5.39 6.58 -8.68
N MET A 232 -5.53 7.72 -7.99
CA MET A 232 -5.38 7.80 -6.54
C MET A 232 -6.52 7.13 -5.79
N ALA A 233 -7.76 7.26 -6.26
CA ALA A 233 -8.91 6.57 -5.70
C ALA A 233 -8.81 5.05 -5.89
N THR A 234 -8.33 4.59 -7.05
CA THR A 234 -8.08 3.17 -7.30
C THR A 234 -6.97 2.62 -6.39
N MET A 235 -5.91 3.41 -6.15
CA MET A 235 -4.84 3.05 -5.21
C MET A 235 -5.36 2.98 -3.77
N ALA A 236 -6.20 3.93 -3.36
CA ALA A 236 -6.83 3.97 -2.04
C ALA A 236 -7.80 2.79 -1.84
N LEU A 237 -8.55 2.43 -2.88
CA LEU A 237 -9.41 1.24 -2.86
C LEU A 237 -8.57 -0.03 -2.62
N GLY A 238 -7.41 -0.15 -3.24
CA GLY A 238 -6.47 -1.25 -2.99
C GLY A 238 -6.04 -1.30 -1.52
N GLY A 239 -5.73 -0.15 -0.91
CA GLY A 239 -5.39 -0.05 0.52
C GLY A 239 -6.53 -0.46 1.45
N LEU A 240 -7.76 -0.03 1.17
CA LEU A 240 -8.96 -0.45 1.89
C LEU A 240 -9.19 -1.96 1.79
N LEU A 241 -9.11 -2.52 0.60
CA LEU A 241 -9.28 -3.96 0.36
C LEU A 241 -8.21 -4.80 1.06
N ALA A 242 -6.97 -4.33 1.08
CA ALA A 242 -5.90 -4.98 1.85
C ALA A 242 -6.19 -4.93 3.36
N ALA A 243 -6.68 -3.79 3.88
CA ALA A 243 -7.08 -3.68 5.28
C ALA A 243 -8.23 -4.65 5.65
N ILE A 244 -9.21 -4.80 4.76
CA ILE A 244 -10.29 -5.79 4.92
C ILE A 244 -9.71 -7.21 4.94
N ALA A 245 -8.77 -7.52 4.03
CA ALA A 245 -8.13 -8.83 3.98
C ALA A 245 -7.37 -9.17 5.27
N TYR A 246 -6.67 -8.21 5.86
CA TYR A 246 -5.93 -8.39 7.11
C TYR A 246 -6.82 -8.74 8.30
N LYS A 247 -8.11 -8.41 8.28
CA LYS A 247 -9.02 -8.74 9.39
C LYS A 247 -9.07 -10.25 9.66
N THR A 248 -9.22 -11.04 8.63
CA THR A 248 -9.38 -12.50 8.76
C THR A 248 -8.23 -13.31 8.15
N GLY A 249 -7.49 -12.74 7.19
CA GLY A 249 -6.36 -13.39 6.53
C GLY A 249 -5.06 -13.29 7.34
N PRO A 250 -4.15 -14.25 7.19
CA PRO A 250 -2.82 -14.17 7.77
C PRO A 250 -1.98 -13.10 7.09
N ALA A 251 -1.35 -12.23 7.88
CA ALA A 251 -0.54 -11.12 7.35
C ALA A 251 0.64 -11.62 6.51
N SER A 252 1.20 -12.78 6.90
CA SER A 252 2.27 -13.47 6.19
C SER A 252 1.91 -13.97 4.78
N ILE A 253 0.61 -14.01 4.42
CA ILE A 253 0.15 -14.39 3.08
C ILE A 253 -0.50 -13.19 2.38
N VAL A 254 -1.32 -12.41 3.08
CA VAL A 254 -1.99 -11.23 2.52
C VAL A 254 -0.98 -10.24 1.98
N SER A 255 0.11 -9.95 2.72
CA SER A 255 1.11 -8.97 2.30
C SER A 255 1.85 -9.39 1.02
N PRO A 256 2.47 -10.59 0.90
CA PRO A 256 3.12 -11.00 -0.33
C PRO A 256 2.16 -11.08 -1.51
N LEU A 257 0.96 -11.63 -1.31
CA LEU A 257 -0.01 -11.83 -2.40
C LEU A 257 -0.55 -10.50 -2.93
N SER A 258 -0.93 -9.57 -2.06
CA SER A 258 -1.32 -8.22 -2.49
C SER A 258 -0.14 -7.41 -3.05
N GLY A 259 1.07 -7.63 -2.50
CA GLY A 259 2.32 -7.07 -2.98
C GLY A 259 2.73 -7.54 -4.38
N ALA A 260 2.12 -8.60 -4.91
CA ALA A 260 2.33 -9.07 -6.31
C ALA A 260 1.66 -8.18 -7.37
N TYR A 261 1.13 -7.01 -7.01
CA TYR A 261 0.53 -6.03 -7.93
C TYR A 261 1.40 -5.65 -9.14
N PRO A 262 2.75 -5.73 -9.13
CA PRO A 262 3.57 -5.43 -10.31
C PRO A 262 3.25 -6.33 -11.51
N VAL A 263 2.80 -7.57 -11.28
CA VAL A 263 2.34 -8.48 -12.34
C VAL A 263 1.13 -7.89 -13.08
N VAL A 264 0.17 -7.35 -12.32
CA VAL A 264 -1.01 -6.67 -12.89
C VAL A 264 -0.60 -5.38 -13.62
N THR A 265 0.35 -4.62 -13.04
CA THR A 265 0.89 -3.41 -13.67
C THR A 265 1.54 -3.73 -15.01
N LEU A 266 2.30 -4.83 -15.09
CA LEU A 266 2.93 -5.31 -16.33
C LEU A 266 1.88 -5.67 -17.38
N GLY A 267 0.84 -6.44 -17.00
CA GLY A 267 -0.28 -6.78 -17.87
C GLY A 267 -1.02 -5.55 -18.37
N PHE A 268 -1.28 -4.57 -17.50
CA PHE A 268 -1.89 -3.29 -17.88
C PHE A 268 -1.01 -2.51 -18.86
N ALA A 269 0.30 -2.43 -18.59
CA ALA A 269 1.24 -1.74 -19.46
C ALA A 269 1.28 -2.38 -20.86
N TRP A 270 1.26 -3.70 -20.95
CA TRP A 270 1.22 -4.43 -22.20
C TRP A 270 -0.11 -4.20 -22.94
N ALA A 271 -1.24 -4.41 -22.29
CA ALA A 271 -2.56 -4.38 -22.92
C ALA A 271 -3.03 -2.96 -23.26
N VAL A 272 -2.85 -2.00 -22.34
CA VAL A 272 -3.41 -0.63 -22.42
C VAL A 272 -2.41 0.38 -22.92
N LEU A 273 -1.15 0.32 -22.44
CA LEU A 273 -0.11 1.28 -22.84
C LEU A 273 0.70 0.80 -24.05
N LYS A 274 0.41 -0.43 -24.57
CA LYS A 274 1.13 -1.04 -25.70
C LYS A 274 2.65 -1.14 -25.46
N ALA A 275 3.06 -1.19 -24.21
CA ALA A 275 4.45 -1.43 -23.85
C ALA A 275 4.90 -2.82 -24.29
N ARG A 276 6.20 -2.99 -24.59
CA ARG A 276 6.79 -4.30 -24.93
C ARG A 276 7.65 -4.75 -23.73
N PRO A 277 7.11 -5.58 -22.83
CA PRO A 277 7.91 -6.11 -21.74
C PRO A 277 9.08 -6.97 -22.26
N THR A 278 10.21 -6.91 -21.58
CA THR A 278 11.37 -7.74 -21.87
C THR A 278 11.13 -9.19 -21.44
N ALA A 279 11.94 -10.13 -21.96
CA ALA A 279 11.86 -11.53 -21.55
C ALA A 279 12.05 -11.71 -20.03
N LEU A 280 12.94 -10.91 -19.41
CA LEU A 280 13.16 -10.91 -17.96
C LEU A 280 11.92 -10.44 -17.19
N GLN A 281 11.19 -9.45 -17.71
CA GLN A 281 9.93 -8.99 -17.11
C GLN A 281 8.80 -10.01 -17.20
N TRP A 282 8.79 -10.86 -18.24
CA TRP A 282 7.84 -11.97 -18.35
C TRP A 282 8.22 -13.17 -17.47
N ALA A 283 9.50 -13.34 -17.15
CA ALA A 283 9.99 -14.44 -16.30
C ALA A 283 9.82 -14.16 -14.79
N GLY A 284 9.74 -12.90 -14.37
CA GLY A 284 9.50 -12.49 -12.97
C GLY A 284 8.04 -12.43 -12.66
#